data_8b532f5abe22b57fa1ab2954b2cfe391
#
_entry.id   8b532f5abe22b57fa1ab2954b2cfe391
#
_cell.length_a   1.000
_cell.length_b   1.000
_cell.length_c   1.000
_cell.angle_alpha   90.00
_cell.angle_beta   90.00
_cell.angle_gamma   90.00
#
_symmetry.space_group_name_H-M   'P 1'
#
loop_
_entity.id
_entity.type
_entity.pdbx_description
1 polymer ?
#
loop_
_entity_poly.entity_id
_entity_poly.type
_entity_poly.pdbx_seq_one_letter_code
_entity_poly.pdbx_strand_id
1 'polypeptide(L)'
;TEGFGGTYATQENFRLMRAALDEVGEEQHRYIRLCNYCSGLCMPEIAAMGALERLDVMLNDALYGILFRDINMQRTIVDQFFSRVINGYAGVIINTGEDNYLTTDDAITSAHTVLASQFLNEAFAKTAGMREEQMGLGHAFEMDPAVEDTFLYELAQAQMAREIFPNAPLKYMPPTKFMTGNIFRGHIQDALFNMVTILTGQKLCLLGMMTEAIHTPFMSDRALSIENAQYIFRTMKDLGSELTYKENGIIRNRANEVLTKATDLLKEIEKL
;
A
#
# COMPACT_ATOMS: atom_id res chain seq x y z
N THR A 1 17.73 13.19 2.94
CA THR A 1 16.80 14.00 2.11
C THR A 1 15.90 14.92 2.95
N GLU A 2 16.26 15.16 4.19
CA GLU A 2 15.54 16.06 5.08
C GLU A 2 16.18 17.45 5.02
N GLY A 3 15.34 18.48 4.99
CA GLY A 3 15.75 19.86 4.85
C GLY A 3 15.64 20.40 3.41
N PHE A 4 15.84 21.70 3.26
CA PHE A 4 15.59 22.40 1.99
C PHE A 4 16.35 21.81 0.79
N GLY A 5 17.61 21.45 0.95
CA GLY A 5 18.39 20.87 -0.13
C GLY A 5 17.84 19.54 -0.63
N GLY A 6 17.39 18.68 0.28
CA GLY A 6 16.75 17.40 -0.05
C GLY A 6 15.39 17.59 -0.73
N THR A 7 14.62 18.58 -0.32
CA THR A 7 13.31 18.90 -0.88
C THR A 7 13.43 19.38 -2.33
N TYR A 8 14.34 20.31 -2.63
CA TYR A 8 14.58 20.75 -3.99
C TYR A 8 15.15 19.65 -4.90
N ALA A 9 16.06 18.82 -4.38
CA ALA A 9 16.55 17.66 -5.12
C ALA A 9 15.42 16.66 -5.43
N THR A 10 14.46 16.50 -4.53
CA THR A 10 13.26 15.67 -4.74
C THR A 10 12.38 16.27 -5.84
N GLN A 11 12.16 17.59 -5.85
CA GLN A 11 11.40 18.26 -6.92
C GLN A 11 12.06 18.07 -8.28
N GLU A 12 13.36 18.28 -8.37
CA GLU A 12 14.10 18.07 -9.62
C GLU A 12 14.03 16.61 -10.09
N ASN A 13 14.07 15.66 -9.17
CA ASN A 13 13.86 14.25 -9.49
C ASN A 13 12.45 14.02 -10.06
N PHE A 14 11.40 14.58 -9.46
CA PHE A 14 10.02 14.47 -9.99
C PHE A 14 9.95 15.03 -11.42
N ARG A 15 10.54 16.20 -11.65
CA ARG A 15 10.56 16.84 -12.96
C ARG A 15 11.23 15.97 -14.03
N LEU A 16 12.40 15.42 -13.71
CA LEU A 16 13.14 14.54 -14.62
C LEU A 16 12.41 13.21 -14.87
N MET A 17 11.91 12.59 -13.83
CA MET A 17 11.15 11.35 -13.94
C MET A 17 9.85 11.56 -14.71
N ARG A 18 9.13 12.66 -14.47
CA ARG A 18 7.90 12.96 -15.21
C ARG A 18 8.18 13.14 -16.70
N ALA A 19 9.23 13.85 -17.06
CA ALA A 19 9.63 14.04 -18.44
C ALA A 19 9.96 12.69 -19.13
N ALA A 20 10.75 11.84 -18.47
CA ALA A 20 11.07 10.52 -19.00
C ALA A 20 9.85 9.60 -19.14
N LEU A 21 8.94 9.63 -18.14
CA LEU A 21 7.71 8.83 -18.19
C LEU A 21 6.72 9.34 -19.25
N ASP A 22 6.69 10.63 -19.53
CA ASP A 22 5.90 11.20 -20.62
C ASP A 22 6.44 10.75 -21.99
N GLU A 23 7.75 10.81 -22.20
CA GLU A 23 8.40 10.34 -23.44
C GLU A 23 8.08 8.86 -23.71
N VAL A 24 8.31 8.00 -22.72
CA VAL A 24 7.98 6.54 -22.85
C VAL A 24 6.47 6.34 -22.99
N GLY A 25 5.66 7.15 -22.32
CA GLY A 25 4.21 7.08 -22.41
C GLY A 25 3.70 7.42 -23.80
N GLU A 26 4.27 8.40 -24.47
CA GLU A 26 3.97 8.72 -25.87
C GLU A 26 4.34 7.57 -26.81
N GLU A 27 5.52 6.98 -26.65
CA GLU A 27 5.95 5.82 -27.43
C GLU A 27 5.03 4.60 -27.23
N GLN A 28 4.57 4.35 -26.00
CA GLN A 28 3.76 3.22 -25.62
C GLN A 28 2.25 3.48 -25.73
N HIS A 29 1.84 4.68 -26.16
CA HIS A 29 0.45 5.13 -26.26
C HIS A 29 -0.33 4.95 -24.95
N ARG A 30 0.27 5.26 -23.81
CA ARG A 30 -0.35 5.18 -22.49
C ARG A 30 0.25 6.18 -21.50
N TYR A 31 -0.57 6.61 -20.56
CA TYR A 31 -0.07 7.39 -19.42
C TYR A 31 0.64 6.48 -18.42
N ILE A 32 1.86 6.86 -18.01
CA ILE A 32 2.62 6.14 -16.98
C ILE A 32 2.64 6.97 -15.72
N ARG A 33 2.12 6.44 -14.63
CA ARG A 33 2.01 7.15 -13.35
C ARG A 33 3.35 7.30 -12.67
N LEU A 34 3.57 8.48 -12.08
CA LEU A 34 4.70 8.77 -11.22
C LEU A 34 4.29 8.58 -9.76
N CYS A 35 4.98 7.70 -9.06
CA CYS A 35 4.77 7.44 -7.64
C CYS A 35 6.01 7.86 -6.85
N ASN A 36 5.80 8.55 -5.73
CA ASN A 36 6.84 8.85 -4.76
C ASN A 36 6.64 8.02 -3.49
N TYR A 37 7.73 7.50 -2.97
CA TYR A 37 7.75 6.80 -1.69
C TYR A 37 8.55 7.63 -0.67
N CYS A 38 7.90 8.60 -0.06
CA CYS A 38 8.49 9.51 0.91
C CYS A 38 7.62 9.61 2.15
N SER A 39 8.21 9.41 3.31
CA SER A 39 7.58 9.60 4.61
C SER A 39 8.56 10.31 5.55
N GLY A 40 8.06 11.04 6.52
CA GLY A 40 8.88 11.74 7.50
C GLY A 40 8.63 13.24 7.52
N LEU A 41 9.67 14.04 7.66
CA LEU A 41 9.58 15.50 7.69
C LEU A 41 9.42 16.11 6.28
N CYS A 42 8.96 17.35 6.25
CA CYS A 42 8.77 18.13 5.00
C CYS A 42 7.71 17.53 4.05
N MET A 43 6.75 16.81 4.58
CA MET A 43 5.69 16.20 3.77
C MET A 43 4.81 17.23 3.04
N PRO A 44 4.41 18.38 3.63
CA PRO A 44 3.66 19.41 2.92
C PRO A 44 4.45 20.01 1.76
N GLU A 45 5.73 20.27 1.94
CA GLU A 45 6.62 20.82 0.91
C GLU A 45 6.77 19.83 -0.25
N ILE A 46 6.97 18.55 0.06
CA ILE A 46 7.05 17.50 -0.97
C ILE A 46 5.72 17.31 -1.68
N ALA A 47 4.60 17.40 -0.98
CA ALA A 47 3.27 17.35 -1.61
C ALA A 47 3.06 18.51 -2.58
N ALA A 48 3.44 19.74 -2.20
CA ALA A 48 3.36 20.90 -3.07
C ALA A 48 4.26 20.76 -4.32
N MET A 49 5.50 20.35 -4.13
CA MET A 49 6.44 20.12 -5.23
C MET A 49 5.99 18.97 -6.14
N GLY A 50 5.47 17.88 -5.55
CA GLY A 50 4.90 16.78 -6.31
C GLY A 50 3.70 17.20 -7.14
N ALA A 51 2.80 18.00 -6.58
CA ALA A 51 1.66 18.54 -7.30
C ALA A 51 2.07 19.41 -8.50
N LEU A 52 3.09 20.26 -8.33
CA LEU A 52 3.64 21.09 -9.40
C LEU A 52 4.25 20.26 -10.53
N GLU A 53 4.87 19.15 -10.20
CA GLU A 53 5.53 18.24 -11.17
C GLU A 53 4.63 17.07 -11.62
N ARG A 54 3.33 17.16 -11.39
CA ARG A 54 2.33 16.17 -11.80
C ARG A 54 2.58 14.77 -11.24
N LEU A 55 2.87 14.69 -9.92
CA LEU A 55 2.91 13.45 -9.18
C LEU A 55 1.51 12.83 -9.11
N ASP A 56 1.40 11.52 -9.33
CA ASP A 56 0.11 10.81 -9.31
C ASP A 56 -0.18 10.15 -7.96
N VAL A 57 0.85 9.59 -7.33
CA VAL A 57 0.72 8.85 -6.07
C VAL A 57 1.82 9.25 -5.10
N MET A 58 1.47 9.51 -3.86
CA MET A 58 2.43 9.89 -2.81
C MET A 58 2.25 9.01 -1.57
N LEU A 59 3.34 8.44 -1.05
CA LEU A 59 3.29 7.82 0.27
C LEU A 59 2.96 8.88 1.32
N ASN A 60 1.91 8.63 2.07
CA ASN A 60 1.42 9.52 3.11
C ASN A 60 0.85 8.69 4.26
N ASP A 61 1.73 8.08 5.04
CA ASP A 61 1.36 7.27 6.19
C ASP A 61 1.45 8.09 7.47
N ALA A 62 0.32 8.31 8.12
CA ALA A 62 0.23 9.15 9.31
C ALA A 62 1.07 8.64 10.50
N LEU A 63 1.29 7.35 10.60
CA LEU A 63 1.96 6.73 11.74
C LEU A 63 3.39 6.25 11.45
N TYR A 64 3.76 6.12 10.19
CA TYR A 64 5.05 5.53 9.80
C TYR A 64 6.26 6.25 10.42
N GLY A 65 6.28 7.57 10.37
CA GLY A 65 7.35 8.37 10.95
C GLY A 65 7.47 8.21 12.46
N ILE A 66 6.33 8.08 13.14
CA ILE A 66 6.27 7.90 14.60
C ILE A 66 6.78 6.52 15.00
N LEU A 67 6.30 5.47 14.31
CA LEU A 67 6.60 4.08 14.67
C LEU A 67 8.02 3.64 14.30
N PHE A 68 8.53 4.10 13.17
CA PHE A 68 9.81 3.62 12.62
C PHE A 68 10.96 4.63 12.70
N ARG A 69 10.68 5.90 12.99
CA ARG A 69 11.66 6.98 12.97
C ARG A 69 11.77 7.75 14.27
N ASP A 70 10.97 7.42 15.26
CA ASP A 70 10.93 8.14 16.54
C ASP A 70 10.78 9.68 16.36
N ILE A 71 10.00 10.07 15.37
CA ILE A 71 9.73 11.48 15.07
C ILE A 71 8.61 11.97 15.99
N ASN A 72 8.68 13.25 16.36
CA ASN A 72 7.67 13.88 17.21
C ASN A 72 6.26 13.70 16.63
N MET A 73 5.37 13.10 17.43
CA MET A 73 4.01 12.74 17.02
C MET A 73 3.20 13.94 16.53
N GLN A 74 3.20 15.03 17.30
CA GLN A 74 2.41 16.21 16.94
C GLN A 74 2.88 16.82 15.64
N ARG A 75 4.19 16.93 15.44
CA ARG A 75 4.76 17.43 14.20
C ARG A 75 4.41 16.54 13.03
N THR A 76 4.52 15.23 13.20
CA THR A 76 4.20 14.27 12.15
C THR A 76 2.73 14.36 11.73
N ILE A 77 1.80 14.41 12.69
CA ILE A 77 0.37 14.51 12.40
C ILE A 77 0.03 15.81 11.68
N VAL A 78 0.61 16.94 12.10
CA VAL A 78 0.41 18.23 11.44
C VAL A 78 0.92 18.22 10.01
N ASP A 79 2.13 17.75 9.80
CA ASP A 79 2.74 17.67 8.46
C ASP A 79 1.93 16.74 7.54
N GLN A 80 1.49 15.60 8.04
CA GLN A 80 0.64 14.66 7.30
C GLN A 80 -0.74 15.25 6.96
N PHE A 81 -1.33 16.01 7.87
CA PHE A 81 -2.60 16.68 7.60
C PHE A 81 -2.48 17.69 6.46
N PHE A 82 -1.52 18.60 6.53
CA PHE A 82 -1.32 19.59 5.47
C PHE A 82 -0.91 18.96 4.14
N SER A 83 -0.11 17.91 4.17
CA SER A 83 0.21 17.13 2.99
C SER A 83 -1.04 16.55 2.34
N ARG A 84 -1.98 16.02 3.13
CA ARG A 84 -3.26 15.48 2.64
C ARG A 84 -4.17 16.56 2.06
N VAL A 85 -4.21 17.74 2.68
CA VAL A 85 -4.96 18.89 2.12
C VAL A 85 -4.44 19.25 0.73
N ILE A 86 -3.12 19.33 0.56
CA ILE A 86 -2.49 19.64 -0.73
C ILE A 86 -2.76 18.54 -1.75
N ASN A 87 -2.54 17.29 -1.37
CA ASN A 87 -2.77 16.13 -2.23
C ASN A 87 -4.25 16.01 -2.62
N GLY A 88 -5.16 16.26 -1.69
CA GLY A 88 -6.61 16.27 -1.95
C GLY A 88 -6.99 17.28 -3.01
N TYR A 89 -6.48 18.51 -2.90
CA TYR A 89 -6.70 19.58 -3.86
C TYR A 89 -6.07 19.27 -5.24
N ALA A 90 -4.87 18.73 -5.26
CA ALA A 90 -4.12 18.42 -6.47
C ALA A 90 -4.60 17.14 -7.20
N GLY A 91 -5.47 16.34 -6.58
CA GLY A 91 -5.93 15.08 -7.16
C GLY A 91 -4.93 13.92 -7.02
N VAL A 92 -3.90 14.08 -6.20
CA VAL A 92 -2.88 13.06 -5.94
C VAL A 92 -3.48 11.96 -5.04
N ILE A 93 -3.22 10.71 -5.38
CA ILE A 93 -3.61 9.55 -4.56
C ILE A 93 -2.61 9.39 -3.41
N ILE A 94 -3.08 9.32 -2.18
CA ILE A 94 -2.20 8.91 -1.08
C ILE A 94 -2.02 7.39 -1.08
N ASN A 95 -0.79 6.96 -0.76
CA ASN A 95 -0.43 5.59 -0.55
C ASN A 95 -0.03 5.46 0.92
N THR A 96 -0.84 4.75 1.70
CA THR A 96 -0.60 4.57 3.14
C THR A 96 0.15 3.27 3.41
N GLY A 97 0.77 3.14 4.57
CA GLY A 97 1.72 2.07 4.87
C GLY A 97 1.31 1.19 6.05
N GLU A 98 0.02 1.04 6.33
CA GLU A 98 -0.50 0.27 7.47
C GLU A 98 0.00 -1.18 7.46
N ASP A 99 0.16 -1.76 6.29
CA ASP A 99 0.71 -3.09 6.09
C ASP A 99 2.17 -3.23 6.57
N ASN A 100 2.93 -2.13 6.55
CA ASN A 100 4.32 -2.15 7.03
C ASN A 100 4.44 -2.41 8.54
N TYR A 101 3.39 -2.17 9.32
CA TYR A 101 3.42 -2.43 10.78
C TYR A 101 3.65 -3.91 11.08
N LEU A 102 3.17 -4.78 10.24
CA LEU A 102 3.32 -6.23 10.39
C LEU A 102 4.68 -6.78 9.94
N THR A 103 5.59 -5.95 9.45
CA THR A 103 6.98 -6.39 9.19
C THR A 103 7.72 -6.72 10.48
N THR A 104 7.32 -6.12 11.58
CA THR A 104 7.94 -6.26 12.91
C THR A 104 7.09 -7.04 13.91
N ASP A 105 5.83 -7.33 13.58
CA ASP A 105 4.90 -8.06 14.42
C ASP A 105 4.37 -9.32 13.72
N ASP A 106 3.61 -10.14 14.44
CA ASP A 106 2.94 -11.31 13.89
C ASP A 106 1.69 -10.90 13.11
N ALA A 107 1.69 -11.14 11.82
CA ALA A 107 0.58 -10.75 10.95
C ALA A 107 -0.73 -11.46 11.31
N ILE A 108 -0.65 -12.72 11.77
CA ILE A 108 -1.85 -13.52 12.06
C ILE A 108 -2.55 -13.03 13.33
N THR A 109 -1.80 -12.63 14.35
CA THR A 109 -2.36 -12.12 15.60
C THR A 109 -2.70 -10.64 15.55
N SER A 110 -1.98 -9.85 14.75
CA SER A 110 -2.01 -8.39 14.76
C SER A 110 -2.71 -7.74 13.54
N ALA A 111 -3.28 -8.51 12.63
CA ALA A 111 -3.95 -7.98 11.43
C ALA A 111 -5.03 -6.92 11.73
N HIS A 112 -5.71 -7.04 12.89
CA HIS A 112 -6.72 -6.09 13.34
C HIS A 112 -6.17 -4.68 13.57
N THR A 113 -4.90 -4.53 13.92
CA THR A 113 -4.25 -3.23 14.10
C THR A 113 -4.13 -2.49 12.77
N VAL A 114 -3.88 -3.21 11.68
CA VAL A 114 -3.83 -2.66 10.33
C VAL A 114 -5.21 -2.17 9.90
N LEU A 115 -6.27 -2.94 10.12
CA LEU A 115 -7.62 -2.50 9.81
C LEU A 115 -8.03 -1.27 10.64
N ALA A 116 -7.73 -1.25 11.94
CA ALA A 116 -7.97 -0.09 12.79
C ALA A 116 -7.22 1.15 12.25
N SER A 117 -5.98 1.00 11.85
CA SER A 117 -5.18 2.07 11.26
C SER A 117 -5.73 2.54 9.90
N GLN A 118 -6.30 1.65 9.08
CA GLN A 118 -6.99 2.04 7.84
C GLN A 118 -8.18 2.96 8.13
N PHE A 119 -9.00 2.64 9.13
CA PHE A 119 -10.11 3.51 9.55
C PHE A 119 -9.61 4.88 10.04
N LEU A 120 -8.53 4.92 10.83
CA LEU A 120 -7.93 6.17 11.28
C LEU A 120 -7.38 6.99 10.11
N ASN A 121 -6.69 6.36 9.18
CA ASN A 121 -6.16 7.01 7.99
C ASN A 121 -7.27 7.52 7.07
N GLU A 122 -8.35 6.76 6.90
CA GLU A 122 -9.53 7.20 6.15
C GLU A 122 -10.18 8.44 6.80
N ALA A 123 -10.47 8.38 8.09
CA ALA A 123 -11.07 9.48 8.83
C ALA A 123 -10.19 10.74 8.74
N PHE A 124 -8.88 10.58 8.88
CA PHE A 124 -7.92 11.66 8.78
C PHE A 124 -7.86 12.27 7.36
N ALA A 125 -7.89 11.44 6.33
CA ALA A 125 -7.93 11.88 4.94
C ALA A 125 -9.25 12.61 4.62
N LYS A 126 -10.40 12.10 5.07
CA LYS A 126 -11.70 12.76 4.94
C LYS A 126 -11.73 14.13 5.61
N THR A 127 -11.15 14.24 6.81
CA THR A 127 -11.03 15.52 7.53
C THR A 127 -10.17 16.53 6.76
N ALA A 128 -9.17 16.07 6.02
CA ALA A 128 -8.36 16.90 5.13
C ALA A 128 -9.02 17.21 3.77
N GLY A 129 -10.27 16.77 3.55
CA GLY A 129 -11.03 17.03 2.32
C GLY A 129 -10.71 16.11 1.15
N MET A 130 -10.03 14.99 1.38
CA MET A 130 -9.74 14.02 0.33
C MET A 130 -10.98 13.19 -0.03
N ARG A 131 -11.07 12.80 -1.29
CA ARG A 131 -12.11 11.88 -1.79
C ARG A 131 -11.67 10.43 -1.61
N GLU A 132 -12.62 9.51 -1.54
CA GLU A 132 -12.34 8.07 -1.37
C GLU A 132 -11.44 7.53 -2.48
N GLU A 133 -11.61 8.00 -3.73
CA GLU A 133 -10.80 7.59 -4.88
C GLU A 133 -9.33 8.01 -4.79
N GLN A 134 -8.99 8.84 -3.82
CA GLN A 134 -7.61 9.27 -3.55
C GLN A 134 -6.95 8.49 -2.40
N MET A 135 -7.62 7.49 -1.83
CA MET A 135 -7.16 6.77 -0.63
C MET A 135 -6.62 5.39 -0.99
N GLY A 136 -5.32 5.30 -1.25
CA GLY A 136 -4.58 4.05 -1.40
C GLY A 136 -4.23 3.45 -0.04
N LEU A 137 -5.25 3.10 0.76
CA LEU A 137 -5.06 2.49 2.09
C LEU A 137 -4.39 1.13 1.95
N GLY A 138 -3.30 0.93 2.70
CA GLY A 138 -2.59 -0.33 2.74
C GLY A 138 -3.33 -1.38 3.58
N HIS A 139 -3.23 -2.65 3.23
CA HIS A 139 -3.77 -3.73 4.05
C HIS A 139 -2.74 -4.80 4.39
N ALA A 140 -3.06 -5.57 5.43
CA ALA A 140 -2.17 -6.56 6.00
C ALA A 140 -1.82 -7.66 5.01
N PHE A 141 -0.68 -8.24 5.24
CA PHE A 141 -0.25 -9.48 4.65
C PHE A 141 -0.14 -10.55 5.75
N GLU A 142 -0.93 -11.58 5.60
CA GLU A 142 -1.02 -12.68 6.57
C GLU A 142 -0.41 -13.98 6.04
N MET A 143 0.17 -13.96 4.84
CA MET A 143 0.70 -15.14 4.18
C MET A 143 2.10 -15.47 4.71
N ASP A 144 2.15 -16.21 5.83
CA ASP A 144 3.37 -16.84 6.34
C ASP A 144 3.52 -18.24 5.72
N PRO A 145 4.55 -18.50 4.93
CA PRO A 145 4.73 -19.81 4.28
C PRO A 145 5.03 -20.98 5.25
N ALA A 146 5.19 -20.71 6.53
CA ALA A 146 5.35 -21.72 7.58
C ALA A 146 4.03 -22.14 8.26
N VAL A 147 2.94 -21.41 8.00
CA VAL A 147 1.64 -21.63 8.63
C VAL A 147 0.62 -22.08 7.58
N GLU A 148 -0.22 -23.06 7.92
CA GLU A 148 -1.27 -23.58 7.04
C GLU A 148 -2.37 -22.53 6.83
N ASP A 149 -3.03 -22.58 5.67
CA ASP A 149 -4.18 -21.75 5.29
C ASP A 149 -3.92 -20.22 5.24
N THR A 150 -2.69 -19.75 5.35
CA THR A 150 -2.38 -18.31 5.37
C THR A 150 -2.71 -17.59 4.07
N PHE A 151 -2.77 -18.29 2.94
CA PHE A 151 -3.33 -17.73 1.70
C PHE A 151 -4.82 -17.38 1.85
N LEU A 152 -5.60 -18.19 2.58
CA LEU A 152 -7.01 -17.91 2.85
C LEU A 152 -7.17 -16.73 3.82
N TYR A 153 -6.25 -16.55 4.77
CA TYR A 153 -6.22 -15.39 5.65
C TYR A 153 -5.90 -14.10 4.89
N GLU A 154 -4.96 -14.16 3.96
CA GLU A 154 -4.62 -13.04 3.07
C GLU A 154 -5.82 -12.64 2.20
N LEU A 155 -6.53 -13.62 1.60
CA LEU A 155 -7.78 -13.37 0.87
C LEU A 155 -8.84 -12.77 1.76
N ALA A 156 -8.96 -13.22 3.01
CA ALA A 156 -9.92 -12.67 3.97
C ALA A 156 -9.66 -11.19 4.24
N GLN A 157 -8.41 -10.83 4.49
CA GLN A 157 -8.02 -9.44 4.76
C GLN A 157 -8.24 -8.55 3.53
N ALA A 158 -7.81 -9.00 2.36
CA ALA A 158 -7.92 -8.21 1.14
C ALA A 158 -9.39 -8.03 0.69
N GLN A 159 -10.19 -9.08 0.78
CA GLN A 159 -11.62 -9.03 0.44
C GLN A 159 -12.40 -8.16 1.43
N MET A 160 -12.14 -8.30 2.73
CA MET A 160 -12.75 -7.48 3.77
C MET A 160 -12.43 -5.99 3.55
N ALA A 161 -11.17 -5.65 3.32
CA ALA A 161 -10.78 -4.28 3.04
C ALA A 161 -11.49 -3.73 1.79
N ARG A 162 -11.62 -4.53 0.72
CA ARG A 162 -12.36 -4.14 -0.49
C ARG A 162 -13.86 -3.92 -0.22
N GLU A 163 -14.49 -4.74 0.61
CA GLU A 163 -15.90 -4.60 0.97
C GLU A 163 -16.15 -3.36 1.87
N ILE A 164 -15.23 -3.06 2.78
CA ILE A 164 -15.31 -1.88 3.67
C ILE A 164 -15.04 -0.58 2.92
N PHE A 165 -14.06 -0.56 2.01
CA PHE A 165 -13.60 0.62 1.27
C PHE A 165 -13.83 0.46 -0.24
N PRO A 166 -15.10 0.39 -0.71
CA PRO A 166 -15.42 -0.02 -2.08
C PRO A 166 -14.91 0.95 -3.15
N ASN A 167 -14.83 2.23 -2.85
CA ASN A 167 -14.41 3.29 -3.79
C ASN A 167 -12.90 3.59 -3.70
N ALA A 168 -12.26 3.25 -2.60
CA ALA A 168 -10.83 3.46 -2.43
C ALA A 168 -10.02 2.57 -3.38
N PRO A 169 -8.94 3.07 -3.99
CA PRO A 169 -8.08 2.23 -4.82
C PRO A 169 -7.46 1.09 -4.04
N LEU A 170 -7.22 1.26 -2.77
CA LEU A 170 -6.48 0.37 -1.88
C LEU A 170 -5.10 0.02 -2.41
N LYS A 171 -4.11 -0.01 -1.55
CA LYS A 171 -2.77 -0.43 -1.89
C LYS A 171 -2.57 -1.89 -1.46
N TYR A 172 -2.01 -2.69 -2.33
CA TYR A 172 -1.63 -4.06 -2.04
C TYR A 172 -0.18 -4.31 -2.47
N MET A 173 0.61 -4.91 -1.61
CA MET A 173 1.99 -5.25 -1.89
C MET A 173 2.40 -6.52 -1.14
N PRO A 174 3.28 -7.37 -1.72
CA PRO A 174 3.85 -8.50 -1.03
C PRO A 174 4.80 -8.05 0.07
N PRO A 175 4.90 -8.81 1.17
CA PRO A 175 5.83 -8.52 2.24
C PRO A 175 7.25 -8.94 1.88
N THR A 176 8.22 -8.22 2.43
CA THR A 176 9.63 -8.62 2.38
C THR A 176 10.02 -9.57 3.52
N LYS A 177 9.18 -9.68 4.55
CA LYS A 177 9.44 -10.41 5.78
C LYS A 177 9.87 -11.88 5.58
N PHE A 178 9.32 -12.54 4.58
CA PHE A 178 9.57 -13.97 4.33
C PHE A 178 10.52 -14.23 3.15
N MET A 179 11.16 -13.20 2.62
CA MET A 179 12.18 -13.32 1.59
C MET A 179 13.45 -13.93 2.19
N THR A 180 13.97 -14.98 1.55
CA THR A 180 15.09 -15.79 2.10
C THR A 180 16.31 -15.81 1.18
N GLY A 181 16.27 -15.13 0.03
CA GLY A 181 17.29 -15.24 -1.02
C GLY A 181 17.07 -16.42 -1.97
N ASN A 182 16.11 -17.30 -1.69
CA ASN A 182 15.69 -18.32 -2.65
C ASN A 182 14.74 -17.66 -3.68
N ILE A 183 15.26 -17.37 -4.86
CA ILE A 183 14.55 -16.65 -5.91
C ILE A 183 13.30 -17.39 -6.42
N PHE A 184 13.31 -18.72 -6.43
CA PHE A 184 12.13 -19.50 -6.86
C PHE A 184 11.01 -19.39 -5.81
N ARG A 185 11.35 -19.46 -4.53
CA ARG A 185 10.39 -19.26 -3.45
C ARG A 185 9.84 -17.83 -3.44
N GLY A 186 10.70 -16.83 -3.58
CA GLY A 186 10.29 -15.42 -3.68
C GLY A 186 9.35 -15.18 -4.86
N HIS A 187 9.65 -15.74 -6.03
CA HIS A 187 8.82 -15.63 -7.22
C HIS A 187 7.42 -16.26 -7.05
N ILE A 188 7.35 -17.42 -6.38
CA ILE A 188 6.06 -18.05 -6.04
C ILE A 188 5.28 -17.18 -5.06
N GLN A 189 5.94 -16.63 -4.05
CA GLN A 189 5.31 -15.74 -3.08
C GLN A 189 4.73 -14.50 -3.77
N ASP A 190 5.48 -13.83 -4.63
CA ASP A 190 5.01 -12.69 -5.41
C ASP A 190 3.81 -13.06 -6.30
N ALA A 191 3.83 -14.26 -6.90
CA ALA A 191 2.71 -14.77 -7.68
C ALA A 191 1.43 -14.92 -6.85
N LEU A 192 1.53 -15.46 -5.64
CA LEU A 192 0.39 -15.61 -4.74
C LEU A 192 -0.21 -14.25 -4.34
N PHE A 193 0.64 -13.24 -4.09
CA PHE A 193 0.17 -11.87 -3.81
C PHE A 193 -0.47 -11.22 -5.03
N ASN A 194 0.06 -11.44 -6.23
CA ASN A 194 -0.57 -11.00 -7.48
C ASN A 194 -1.94 -11.67 -7.69
N MET A 195 -2.09 -12.94 -7.30
CA MET A 195 -3.39 -13.63 -7.33
C MET A 195 -4.39 -12.97 -6.38
N VAL A 196 -4.01 -12.68 -5.15
CA VAL A 196 -4.89 -11.97 -4.20
C VAL A 196 -5.30 -10.61 -4.76
N THR A 197 -4.36 -9.86 -5.34
CA THR A 197 -4.63 -8.56 -5.96
C THR A 197 -5.77 -8.64 -6.99
N ILE A 198 -5.68 -9.57 -7.93
CA ILE A 198 -6.68 -9.68 -9.01
C ILE A 198 -8.00 -10.29 -8.52
N LEU A 199 -7.94 -11.26 -7.61
CA LEU A 199 -9.14 -11.90 -7.05
C LEU A 199 -10.01 -10.94 -6.24
N THR A 200 -9.40 -9.97 -5.59
CA THR A 200 -10.09 -9.01 -4.72
C THR A 200 -10.25 -7.61 -5.34
N GLY A 201 -9.86 -7.44 -6.61
CA GLY A 201 -10.06 -6.19 -7.36
C GLY A 201 -9.30 -5.00 -6.80
N GLN A 202 -8.08 -5.19 -6.30
CA GLN A 202 -7.24 -4.10 -5.83
C GLN A 202 -6.74 -3.25 -7.00
N LYS A 203 -6.67 -1.92 -6.82
CA LYS A 203 -6.36 -0.98 -7.91
C LYS A 203 -4.93 -0.42 -7.86
N LEU A 204 -4.26 -0.51 -6.72
CA LEU A 204 -2.84 -0.17 -6.56
C LEU A 204 -2.08 -1.43 -6.12
N CYS A 205 -1.29 -2.01 -7.01
CA CYS A 205 -0.41 -3.11 -6.71
C CYS A 205 1.04 -2.65 -6.79
N LEU A 206 1.75 -2.75 -5.67
CA LEU A 206 3.20 -2.64 -5.66
C LEU A 206 3.76 -4.03 -5.91
N LEU A 207 4.54 -4.19 -6.97
CA LEU A 207 5.06 -5.49 -7.35
C LEU A 207 6.23 -5.89 -6.47
N GLY A 208 6.14 -7.08 -5.87
CA GLY A 208 7.26 -7.71 -5.21
C GLY A 208 8.30 -8.22 -6.19
N MET A 209 9.53 -8.30 -5.73
CA MET A 209 10.65 -8.86 -6.49
C MET A 209 11.28 -9.96 -5.68
N MET A 210 11.57 -11.08 -6.31
CA MET A 210 12.11 -12.29 -5.68
C MET A 210 13.43 -12.09 -4.94
N THR A 211 14.11 -10.97 -5.17
CA THR A 211 15.37 -10.56 -4.52
C THR A 211 15.19 -9.40 -3.53
N GLU A 212 13.99 -8.95 -3.31
CA GLU A 212 13.69 -7.86 -2.39
C GLU A 212 14.14 -8.20 -0.96
N ALA A 213 14.58 -7.20 -0.20
CA ALA A 213 15.20 -7.35 1.12
C ALA A 213 16.53 -8.16 1.16
N ILE A 214 17.02 -8.66 0.04
CA ILE A 214 18.31 -9.37 -0.06
C ILE A 214 19.38 -8.44 -0.64
N HIS A 215 19.07 -7.76 -1.73
CA HIS A 215 19.90 -6.73 -2.36
C HIS A 215 19.03 -5.79 -3.19
N THR A 216 19.61 -4.68 -3.67
CA THR A 216 18.91 -3.81 -4.62
C THR A 216 18.58 -4.60 -5.90
N PRO A 217 17.30 -4.71 -6.29
CA PRO A 217 16.90 -5.52 -7.44
C PRO A 217 17.55 -5.06 -8.75
N PHE A 218 18.02 -6.01 -9.53
CA PHE A 218 18.52 -5.77 -10.88
C PHE A 218 17.39 -5.48 -11.86
N MET A 219 17.70 -5.01 -13.04
CA MET A 219 16.72 -4.79 -14.12
C MET A 219 16.01 -6.08 -14.52
N SER A 220 16.72 -7.21 -14.52
CA SER A 220 16.14 -8.54 -14.75
C SER A 220 15.09 -8.92 -13.72
N ASP A 221 15.33 -8.61 -12.45
CA ASP A 221 14.40 -8.93 -11.36
C ASP A 221 13.11 -8.13 -11.51
N ARG A 222 13.24 -6.86 -11.90
CA ARG A 222 12.10 -5.97 -12.21
C ARG A 222 11.30 -6.46 -13.40
N ALA A 223 11.98 -6.87 -14.48
CA ALA A 223 11.33 -7.42 -15.67
C ALA A 223 10.53 -8.70 -15.33
N LEU A 224 11.13 -9.62 -14.58
CA LEU A 224 10.48 -10.87 -14.15
C LEU A 224 9.28 -10.61 -13.21
N SER A 225 9.37 -9.61 -12.35
CA SER A 225 8.24 -9.19 -11.50
C SER A 225 7.07 -8.67 -12.34
N ILE A 226 7.33 -7.86 -13.35
CA ILE A 226 6.31 -7.38 -14.29
C ILE A 226 5.71 -8.52 -15.09
N GLU A 227 6.51 -9.45 -15.60
CA GLU A 227 6.04 -10.63 -16.33
C GLU A 227 5.15 -11.52 -15.47
N ASN A 228 5.54 -11.76 -14.21
CA ASN A 228 4.74 -12.51 -13.24
C ASN A 228 3.35 -11.86 -13.05
N ALA A 229 3.32 -10.57 -12.77
CA ALA A 229 2.06 -9.85 -12.60
C ALA A 229 1.20 -9.86 -13.87
N GLN A 230 1.80 -9.60 -15.04
CA GLN A 230 1.09 -9.61 -16.31
C GLN A 230 0.49 -11.00 -16.64
N TYR A 231 1.24 -12.06 -16.37
CA TYR A 231 0.78 -13.43 -16.58
C TYR A 231 -0.45 -13.71 -15.72
N ILE A 232 -0.39 -13.43 -14.42
CA ILE A 232 -1.47 -13.69 -13.48
C ILE A 232 -2.69 -12.82 -13.77
N PHE A 233 -2.50 -11.51 -13.95
CA PHE A 233 -3.60 -10.57 -14.19
C PHE A 233 -4.33 -10.87 -15.51
N ARG A 234 -3.62 -11.36 -16.51
CA ARG A 234 -4.23 -11.74 -17.77
C ARG A 234 -4.96 -13.08 -17.69
N THR A 235 -4.35 -14.09 -17.07
CA THR A 235 -4.92 -15.46 -17.01
C THR A 235 -6.06 -15.58 -16.00
N MET A 236 -6.09 -14.73 -14.98
CA MET A 236 -7.07 -14.77 -13.89
C MET A 236 -7.99 -13.54 -13.86
N LYS A 237 -8.05 -12.78 -14.94
CA LYS A 237 -8.70 -11.46 -15.03
C LYS A 237 -10.07 -11.40 -14.37
N ASP A 238 -10.94 -12.33 -14.67
CA ASP A 238 -12.34 -12.32 -14.24
C ASP A 238 -12.63 -13.37 -13.12
N LEU A 239 -11.57 -14.08 -12.65
CA LEU A 239 -11.75 -15.19 -11.69
C LEU A 239 -12.41 -14.75 -10.37
N GLY A 240 -12.12 -13.54 -9.90
CA GLY A 240 -12.72 -13.02 -8.67
C GLY A 240 -14.24 -12.90 -8.74
N SER A 241 -14.80 -12.62 -9.92
CA SER A 241 -16.25 -12.56 -10.13
C SER A 241 -16.93 -13.93 -10.25
N GLU A 242 -16.15 -14.98 -10.52
CA GLU A 242 -16.62 -16.35 -10.64
C GLU A 242 -16.59 -17.14 -9.32
N LEU A 243 -16.03 -16.54 -8.25
CA LEU A 243 -15.87 -17.19 -6.96
C LEU A 243 -16.78 -16.58 -5.90
N THR A 244 -17.34 -17.44 -5.04
CA THR A 244 -18.08 -17.03 -3.86
C THR A 244 -17.51 -17.75 -2.64
N TYR A 245 -17.19 -17.00 -1.59
CA TYR A 245 -16.68 -17.57 -0.35
C TYR A 245 -17.80 -18.16 0.49
N LYS A 246 -17.54 -19.33 1.09
CA LYS A 246 -18.51 -19.99 1.98
C LYS A 246 -18.83 -19.08 3.16
N GLU A 247 -20.10 -18.94 3.52
CA GLU A 247 -20.57 -18.11 4.63
C GLU A 247 -19.89 -18.44 5.98
N ASN A 248 -19.72 -19.73 6.26
CA ASN A 248 -19.07 -20.21 7.49
C ASN A 248 -17.67 -20.79 7.18
N GLY A 249 -17.02 -20.34 6.11
CA GLY A 249 -15.70 -20.78 5.72
C GLY A 249 -14.58 -20.00 6.43
N ILE A 250 -13.35 -20.46 6.25
CA ILE A 250 -12.15 -19.86 6.86
C ILE A 250 -12.06 -18.36 6.52
N ILE A 251 -12.26 -17.97 5.27
CA ILE A 251 -12.16 -16.59 4.81
C ILE A 251 -13.14 -15.68 5.55
N ARG A 252 -14.42 -16.04 5.59
CA ARG A 252 -15.45 -15.24 6.27
C ARG A 252 -15.25 -15.18 7.79
N ASN A 253 -14.90 -16.31 8.39
CA ASN A 253 -14.64 -16.36 9.84
C ASN A 253 -13.43 -15.50 10.21
N ARG A 254 -12.34 -15.55 9.41
CA ARG A 254 -11.16 -14.71 9.61
C ARG A 254 -11.49 -13.23 9.48
N ALA A 255 -12.20 -12.83 8.42
CA ALA A 255 -12.62 -11.44 8.24
C ALA A 255 -13.43 -10.92 9.44
N ASN A 256 -14.39 -11.71 9.95
CA ASN A 256 -15.20 -11.34 11.12
C ASN A 256 -14.35 -11.24 12.40
N GLU A 257 -13.39 -12.13 12.59
CA GLU A 257 -12.45 -12.06 13.72
C GLU A 257 -11.66 -10.76 13.72
N VAL A 258 -11.04 -10.45 12.58
CA VAL A 258 -10.21 -9.23 12.42
C VAL A 258 -11.06 -7.97 12.60
N LEU A 259 -12.25 -7.93 12.00
CA LEU A 259 -13.17 -6.79 12.14
C LEU A 259 -13.61 -6.58 13.59
N THR A 260 -13.94 -7.66 14.31
CA THR A 260 -14.33 -7.58 15.73
C THR A 260 -13.19 -7.02 16.57
N LYS A 261 -11.98 -7.58 16.43
CA LYS A 261 -10.80 -7.11 17.18
C LYS A 261 -10.44 -5.66 16.85
N ALA A 262 -10.54 -5.24 15.58
CA ALA A 262 -10.31 -3.86 15.19
C ALA A 262 -11.34 -2.90 15.80
N THR A 263 -12.61 -3.31 15.82
CA THR A 263 -13.69 -2.53 16.45
C THR A 263 -13.47 -2.37 17.96
N ASP A 264 -13.06 -3.43 18.64
CA ASP A 264 -12.79 -3.39 20.08
C ASP A 264 -11.57 -2.48 20.38
N LEU A 265 -10.51 -2.59 19.59
CA LEU A 265 -9.34 -1.70 19.70
C LEU A 265 -9.71 -0.22 19.53
N LEU A 266 -10.52 0.12 18.50
CA LEU A 266 -10.96 1.49 18.28
C LEU A 266 -11.84 2.02 19.43
N LYS A 267 -12.71 1.18 20.01
CA LYS A 267 -13.49 1.55 21.22
C LYS A 267 -12.61 1.75 22.46
N GLU A 268 -11.49 1.06 22.56
CA GLU A 268 -10.53 1.27 23.65
C GLU A 268 -9.81 2.61 23.46
N ILE A 269 -9.39 2.93 22.23
CA ILE A 269 -8.75 4.21 21.89
C ILE A 269 -9.70 5.40 22.18
N GLU A 270 -10.99 5.26 21.87
CA GLU A 270 -12.01 6.31 22.12
C GLU A 270 -12.16 6.65 23.60
N LYS A 271 -11.80 5.76 24.51
CA LYS A 271 -11.91 5.98 25.97
C LYS A 271 -10.70 6.73 26.56
N LEU A 272 -9.59 6.84 25.81
CA LEU A 272 -8.37 7.52 26.24
C LEU A 272 -8.46 9.04 26.05
#